data_f09b7dcff3d756044fa040be6e34051c
#
_entry.id   f09b7dcff3d756044fa040be6e34051c
#
_cell.length_a   1.000
_cell.length_b   1.000
_cell.length_c   1.000
_cell.angle_alpha   90.00
_cell.angle_beta   90.00
_cell.angle_gamma   90.00
#
_symmetry.space_group_name_H-M   'P 1'
#
loop_
_entity.id
_entity.type
_entity.pdbx_description
1 polymer ?
#
loop_
_entity_poly.entity_id
_entity_poly.type
_entity_poly.pdbx_seq_one_letter_code
_entity_poly.pdbx_strand_id
1 'polypeptide(L)'
;SAACADECPAFIVNRFLMPMIIDAVYTLYEGGGSVESIDQSMKLGANHPMGPLELADFIGLDTCLAIMNVLHDGLADTKYRPCPLLTKYVEAGWLGRKTKRGFYDYRGETPVPTR
;
A
#
# COMPACT_ATOMS: atom_id res chain seq x y z
N SER A 1 -17.27 2.66 12.92
CA SER A 1 -17.39 2.98 14.33
C SER A 1 -16.63 1.97 15.19
N ALA A 2 -16.35 2.33 16.43
CA ALA A 2 -15.68 1.42 17.36
C ALA A 2 -16.50 0.15 17.59
N ALA A 3 -17.82 0.27 17.57
CA ALA A 3 -18.73 -0.87 17.73
C ALA A 3 -18.60 -1.87 16.60
N CYS A 4 -18.07 -1.47 15.46
CA CYS A 4 -17.89 -2.34 14.32
C CYS A 4 -16.62 -3.19 14.42
N ALA A 5 -15.72 -2.89 15.37
CA ALA A 5 -14.39 -3.51 15.42
C ALA A 5 -14.46 -5.04 15.48
N ASP A 6 -15.37 -5.59 16.30
CA ASP A 6 -15.51 -7.04 16.44
C ASP A 6 -16.33 -7.66 15.30
N GLU A 7 -17.20 -6.89 14.68
CA GLU A 7 -18.12 -7.36 13.65
C GLU A 7 -17.66 -7.02 12.23
N CYS A 8 -16.60 -6.23 12.11
CA CYS A 8 -16.06 -5.77 10.82
C CYS A 8 -14.58 -6.12 10.70
N PRO A 9 -14.26 -7.39 10.39
CA PRO A 9 -12.84 -7.80 10.26
C PRO A 9 -12.07 -6.93 9.28
N ALA A 10 -12.73 -6.44 8.21
CA ALA A 10 -12.07 -5.56 7.25
C ALA A 10 -11.58 -4.26 7.87
N PHE A 11 -12.31 -3.70 8.85
CA PHE A 11 -11.87 -2.49 9.54
C PHE A 11 -10.60 -2.75 10.36
N ILE A 12 -10.54 -3.88 11.06
CA ILE A 12 -9.34 -4.25 11.84
C ILE A 12 -8.14 -4.43 10.93
N VAL A 13 -8.31 -5.18 9.85
CA VAL A 13 -7.25 -5.45 8.89
C VAL A 13 -6.73 -4.15 8.28
N ASN A 14 -7.62 -3.28 7.83
CA ASN A 14 -7.23 -2.01 7.21
C ASN A 14 -6.54 -1.08 8.20
N ARG A 15 -6.93 -1.12 9.47
CA ARG A 15 -6.30 -0.30 10.50
C ARG A 15 -4.81 -0.63 10.66
N PHE A 16 -4.44 -1.89 10.46
CA PHE A 16 -3.03 -2.31 10.52
C PHE A 16 -2.33 -2.25 9.18
N LEU A 17 -3.01 -2.67 8.11
CA LEU A 17 -2.40 -2.74 6.79
C LEU A 17 -2.12 -1.38 6.18
N MET A 18 -3.03 -0.42 6.35
CA MET A 18 -2.84 0.89 5.72
C MET A 18 -1.62 1.63 6.28
N PRO A 19 -1.39 1.70 7.60
CA PRO A 19 -0.14 2.28 8.11
C PRO A 19 1.09 1.55 7.61
N MET A 20 1.07 0.22 7.51
CA MET A 20 2.18 -0.55 6.98
C MET A 20 2.49 -0.16 5.53
N ILE A 21 1.45 -0.08 4.70
CA ILE A 21 1.61 0.32 3.30
C ILE A 21 2.09 1.77 3.21
N ILE A 22 1.53 2.67 4.02
CA ILE A 22 1.98 4.07 4.06
C ILE A 22 3.47 4.13 4.39
N ASP A 23 3.92 3.42 5.42
CA ASP A 23 5.32 3.42 5.80
C ASP A 23 6.21 2.85 4.71
N ALA A 24 5.76 1.81 4.00
CA ALA A 24 6.49 1.24 2.88
C ALA A 24 6.63 2.26 1.73
N VAL A 25 5.56 2.98 1.42
CA VAL A 25 5.60 3.99 0.36
C VAL A 25 6.50 5.16 0.74
N TYR A 26 6.46 5.61 2.00
CA TYR A 26 7.37 6.65 2.47
C TYR A 26 8.83 6.19 2.44
N THR A 27 9.09 4.93 2.82
CA THR A 27 10.46 4.38 2.74
C THR A 27 10.98 4.43 1.30
N LEU A 28 10.13 4.06 0.34
CA LEU A 28 10.46 4.16 -1.07
C LEU A 28 10.67 5.61 -1.50
N TYR A 29 9.75 6.48 -1.13
CA TYR A 29 9.75 7.90 -1.50
C TYR A 29 11.00 8.62 -0.98
N GLU A 30 11.41 8.30 0.24
CA GLU A 30 12.56 8.93 0.90
C GLU A 30 13.89 8.29 0.54
N GLY A 31 13.88 7.26 -0.29
CA GLY A 31 15.09 6.59 -0.73
C GLY A 31 15.66 5.59 0.28
N GLY A 32 14.85 5.16 1.23
CA GLY A 32 15.25 4.17 2.24
C GLY A 32 15.34 2.74 1.73
N GLY A 33 14.80 2.47 0.55
CA GLY A 33 14.87 1.16 -0.07
C GLY A 33 14.25 1.18 -1.45
N SER A 34 14.58 0.19 -2.27
CA SER A 34 13.92 -0.03 -3.55
C SER A 34 12.61 -0.78 -3.32
N VAL A 35 11.74 -0.79 -4.33
CA VAL A 35 10.50 -1.58 -4.27
C VAL A 35 10.81 -3.04 -3.91
N GLU A 36 11.76 -3.63 -4.60
CA GLU A 36 12.12 -5.03 -4.38
C GLU A 36 12.68 -5.27 -2.97
N SER A 37 13.59 -4.41 -2.49
CA SER A 37 14.19 -4.60 -1.18
C SER A 37 13.18 -4.43 -0.05
N ILE A 38 12.25 -3.49 -0.18
CA ILE A 38 11.19 -3.29 0.81
C ILE A 38 10.32 -4.54 0.90
N ASP A 39 9.85 -5.04 -0.26
CA ASP A 39 9.00 -6.23 -0.27
C ASP A 39 9.72 -7.48 0.21
N GLN A 40 10.97 -7.69 -0.21
CA GLN A 40 11.74 -8.85 0.23
C GLN A 40 12.04 -8.81 1.73
N SER A 41 12.31 -7.62 2.26
CA SER A 41 12.57 -7.47 3.70
C SER A 41 11.37 -7.93 4.54
N MET A 42 10.16 -7.61 4.11
CA MET A 42 8.95 -8.02 4.84
C MET A 42 8.66 -9.51 4.66
N LYS A 43 8.94 -10.05 3.49
CA LYS A 43 8.78 -11.49 3.26
C LYS A 43 9.75 -12.31 4.11
N LEU A 44 11.01 -11.90 4.16
CA LEU A 44 12.06 -12.64 4.85
C LEU A 44 12.13 -12.29 6.33
N GLY A 45 12.00 -11.01 6.69
CA GLY A 45 12.14 -10.55 8.05
C GLY A 45 10.89 -10.68 8.90
N ALA A 46 9.72 -10.57 8.31
CA ALA A 46 8.44 -10.64 9.02
C ALA A 46 7.57 -11.81 8.56
N ASN A 47 8.09 -12.65 7.68
CA ASN A 47 7.38 -13.83 7.17
C ASN A 47 6.05 -13.51 6.53
N HIS A 48 5.94 -12.37 5.88
CA HIS A 48 4.75 -12.01 5.12
C HIS A 48 4.70 -12.80 3.82
N PRO A 49 3.51 -13.31 3.43
CA PRO A 49 3.39 -14.05 2.15
C PRO A 49 3.59 -13.13 0.95
N MET A 50 3.34 -11.83 1.13
CA MET A 50 3.42 -10.82 0.09
C MET A 50 3.99 -9.55 0.71
N GLY A 51 4.92 -8.87 0.03
CA GLY A 51 5.43 -7.61 0.53
C GLY A 51 4.38 -6.51 0.47
N PRO A 52 4.58 -5.40 1.21
CA PRO A 52 3.56 -4.35 1.31
C PRO A 52 3.27 -3.62 0.00
N LEU A 53 4.28 -3.43 -0.86
CA LEU A 53 4.07 -2.73 -2.14
C LEU A 53 3.38 -3.65 -3.15
N GLU A 54 3.74 -4.92 -3.17
CA GLU A 54 3.03 -5.92 -3.97
C GLU A 54 1.57 -6.05 -3.51
N LEU A 55 1.36 -6.05 -2.20
CA LEU A 55 0.01 -6.10 -1.62
C LEU A 55 -0.81 -4.88 -2.03
N ALA A 56 -0.22 -3.70 -2.01
CA ALA A 56 -0.89 -2.48 -2.45
C ALA A 56 -1.33 -2.58 -3.91
N ASP A 57 -0.47 -3.10 -4.77
CA ASP A 57 -0.81 -3.34 -6.18
C ASP A 57 -1.95 -4.35 -6.33
N PHE A 58 -1.96 -5.38 -5.48
CA PHE A 58 -3.03 -6.39 -5.47
C PHE A 58 -4.37 -5.80 -5.05
N ILE A 59 -4.39 -4.98 -4.01
CA ILE A 59 -5.61 -4.31 -3.53
C ILE A 59 -6.09 -3.28 -4.55
N GLY A 60 -5.17 -2.57 -5.17
CA GLY A 60 -5.44 -1.43 -6.04
C GLY A 60 -5.04 -0.15 -5.35
N LEU A 61 -4.19 0.65 -6.00
CA LEU A 61 -3.64 1.84 -5.37
C LEU A 61 -4.71 2.91 -5.12
N ASP A 62 -5.71 3.02 -5.99
CA ASP A 62 -6.85 3.90 -5.78
C ASP A 62 -7.68 3.48 -4.57
N THR A 63 -7.89 2.18 -4.41
CA THR A 63 -8.60 1.63 -3.24
C THR A 63 -7.82 1.90 -1.96
N CYS A 64 -6.50 1.67 -1.97
CA CYS A 64 -5.64 1.98 -0.83
C CYS A 64 -5.74 3.45 -0.45
N LEU A 65 -5.66 4.34 -1.45
CA LEU A 65 -5.74 5.79 -1.22
C LEU A 65 -7.08 6.17 -0.60
N ALA A 66 -8.18 5.62 -1.11
CA ALA A 66 -9.51 5.89 -0.58
C ALA A 66 -9.64 5.43 0.87
N ILE A 67 -9.15 4.23 1.19
CA ILE A 67 -9.19 3.70 2.57
C ILE A 67 -8.34 4.57 3.50
N MET A 68 -7.15 4.96 3.07
CA MET A 68 -6.27 5.81 3.86
C MET A 68 -6.93 7.15 4.18
N ASN A 69 -7.60 7.75 3.21
CA ASN A 69 -8.30 9.01 3.42
C ASN A 69 -9.47 8.86 4.41
N VAL A 70 -10.23 7.76 4.30
CA VAL A 70 -11.32 7.49 5.25
C VAL A 70 -10.78 7.34 6.67
N LEU A 71 -9.69 6.60 6.84
CA LEU A 71 -9.07 6.41 8.15
C LEU A 71 -8.48 7.72 8.69
N HIS A 72 -7.82 8.47 7.84
CA HIS A 72 -7.22 9.75 8.20
C HIS A 72 -8.28 10.75 8.67
N ASP A 73 -9.36 10.87 7.91
CA ASP A 73 -10.44 11.79 8.24
C ASP A 73 -11.21 11.33 9.48
N GLY A 74 -11.46 10.02 9.59
CA GLY A 74 -12.27 9.47 10.66
C GLY A 74 -11.55 9.38 12.01
N LEU A 75 -10.24 9.07 11.99
CA LEU A 75 -9.44 8.88 13.20
C LEU A 75 -8.57 10.10 13.53
N ALA A 76 -8.46 11.05 12.59
CA ALA A 76 -7.69 12.30 12.75
C ALA A 76 -6.25 12.05 13.22
N ASP A 77 -5.62 10.98 12.72
CA ASP A 77 -4.25 10.61 13.07
C ASP A 77 -3.38 10.65 11.82
N THR A 78 -2.27 11.38 11.92
CA THR A 78 -1.35 11.56 10.80
C THR A 78 -0.74 10.26 10.28
N LYS A 79 -0.75 9.18 11.09
CA LYS A 79 -0.23 7.88 10.63
C LYS A 79 -1.02 7.29 9.46
N TYR A 80 -2.24 7.78 9.21
CA TYR A 80 -3.06 7.34 8.06
C TYR A 80 -2.95 8.27 6.87
N ARG A 81 -2.10 9.30 6.94
CA ARG A 81 -1.95 10.26 5.84
C ARG A 81 -1.22 9.60 4.66
N PRO A 82 -1.83 9.60 3.46
CA PRO A 82 -1.19 9.02 2.29
C PRO A 82 0.11 9.74 1.92
N CYS A 83 1.08 8.96 1.44
CA CYS A 83 2.30 9.53 0.89
C CYS A 83 2.00 10.18 -0.46
N PRO A 84 2.60 11.36 -0.75
CA PRO A 84 2.42 12.03 -2.05
C PRO A 84 2.75 11.13 -3.25
N LEU A 85 3.70 10.22 -3.11
CA LEU A 85 4.05 9.30 -4.19
C LEU A 85 2.88 8.42 -4.57
N LEU A 86 2.11 7.93 -3.60
CA LEU A 86 0.93 7.12 -3.86
C LEU A 86 -0.11 7.91 -4.64
N THR A 87 -0.36 9.15 -4.21
CA THR A 87 -1.30 10.04 -4.91
C THR A 87 -0.88 10.24 -6.37
N LYS A 88 0.42 10.44 -6.61
CA LYS A 88 0.93 10.64 -7.97
C LYS A 88 0.76 9.39 -8.83
N TYR A 89 0.95 8.21 -8.29
CA TYR A 89 0.72 6.98 -9.02
C TYR A 89 -0.75 6.85 -9.41
N VAL A 90 -1.66 7.14 -8.48
CA VAL A 90 -3.10 7.10 -8.75
C VAL A 90 -3.49 8.12 -9.83
N GLU A 91 -2.96 9.35 -9.74
CA GLU A 91 -3.21 10.39 -10.75
C GLU A 91 -2.71 9.98 -12.14
N ALA A 92 -1.60 9.23 -12.18
CA ALA A 92 -1.05 8.74 -13.43
C ALA A 92 -1.81 7.54 -14.00
N GLY A 93 -2.81 7.02 -13.27
CA GLY A 93 -3.56 5.85 -13.69
C GLY A 93 -2.83 4.54 -13.42
N TRP A 94 -1.78 4.54 -12.61
CA TRP A 94 -1.04 3.35 -12.24
C TRP A 94 -1.65 2.78 -10.96
N LEU A 95 -2.67 1.92 -11.12
CA LEU A 95 -3.47 1.45 -10.01
C LEU A 95 -3.10 0.05 -9.51
N GLY A 96 -2.03 -0.53 -10.04
CA GLY A 96 -1.58 -1.85 -9.67
C GLY A 96 -1.92 -2.90 -10.70
N ARG A 97 -2.25 -4.11 -10.25
CA ARG A 97 -2.49 -5.23 -11.15
C ARG A 97 -3.63 -4.99 -12.14
N LYS A 98 -4.69 -4.33 -11.72
CA LYS A 98 -5.86 -4.09 -12.58
C LYS A 98 -5.56 -3.19 -13.78
N THR A 99 -4.54 -2.34 -13.68
CA THR A 99 -4.08 -1.49 -14.79
C THR A 99 -2.75 -1.95 -15.37
N LYS A 100 -2.25 -3.10 -14.92
CA LYS A 100 -0.99 -3.70 -15.35
C LYS A 100 0.23 -2.88 -14.96
N ARG A 101 0.09 -1.89 -14.13
CA ARG A 101 1.19 -1.05 -13.66
C ARG A 101 0.84 -0.39 -12.33
N GLY A 102 1.76 -0.45 -11.39
CA GLY A 102 1.71 0.19 -10.09
C GLY A 102 3.13 0.29 -9.55
N PHE A 103 3.39 -0.20 -8.36
CA PHE A 103 4.77 -0.32 -7.86
C PHE A 103 5.56 -1.34 -8.67
N TYR A 104 4.87 -2.28 -9.30
CA TYR A 104 5.46 -3.21 -10.28
C TYR A 104 4.79 -3.02 -11.63
N ASP A 105 5.54 -3.35 -12.66
CA ASP A 105 5.04 -3.40 -14.03
C ASP A 105 4.72 -4.86 -14.35
N TYR A 106 3.45 -5.14 -14.66
CA TYR A 106 2.94 -6.49 -14.91
C TYR A 106 2.74 -6.78 -16.40
N ARG A 107 3.25 -5.93 -17.29
CA ARG A 107 3.02 -6.07 -18.73
C ARG A 107 3.91 -7.12 -19.36
N GLY A 108 5.00 -7.51 -18.73
CA GLY A 108 5.88 -8.58 -19.18
C GLY A 108 5.53 -9.93 -18.58
N GLU A 109 6.39 -10.91 -18.78
CA GLU A 109 6.18 -12.27 -18.26
C GLU A 109 6.27 -12.33 -16.74
N THR A 110 7.15 -11.53 -16.15
CA THR A 110 7.30 -11.45 -14.70
C THR A 110 7.18 -10.00 -14.25
N PRO A 111 6.65 -9.75 -13.03
CA PRO A 111 6.57 -8.39 -12.51
C PRO A 111 7.96 -7.78 -12.33
N VAL A 112 8.09 -6.52 -12.73
CA VAL A 112 9.35 -5.76 -12.63
C VAL A 112 9.06 -4.48 -11.85
N PRO A 113 9.88 -4.13 -10.84
CA PRO A 113 9.67 -2.89 -10.10
C PRO A 113 9.68 -1.67 -11.02
N THR A 114 8.76 -0.73 -10.78
CA THR A 114 8.70 0.52 -11.56
C THR A 114 9.61 1.59 -10.99
N ARG A 115 10.19 1.34 -9.80
CA ARG A 115 11.05 2.32 -9.16
C ARG A 115 12.19 1.72 -8.32
#